data_ccead731a955d11269ff77b07b045c73
#
_entry.id   ccead731a955d11269ff77b07b045c73
#
_cell.length_a   1.000
_cell.length_b   1.000
_cell.length_c   1.000
_cell.angle_alpha   90.00
_cell.angle_beta   90.00
_cell.angle_gamma   90.00
#
_symmetry.space_group_name_H-M   'P 1'
#
loop_
_entity.id
_entity.type
_entity.pdbx_description
1 polymer ?
#
loop_
_entity_poly.entity_id
_entity_poly.type
_entity_poly.pdbx_seq_one_letter_code
_entity_poly.pdbx_strand_id
1 'polypeptide(L)'
;MVWFERLSVAVVLLASVAGFLYVLWSRRLGHVWPKRGELHIVNARGLFTGMWEVFTQKVVLQNRPWVGLFHLPLFFGLLAFLAKSVFHVLHGLGVEVTAPGWYVRALDAIAVAVLASIVLLAIRRYFVDREKLTHLTESGVILGLIALLMITHLLERVFPLVSVAGRVNWWAHYVDLAAFPGVIAYGKHLHLFLAPVNVVLKHMTEVPSDRSVFGNDLDMDLEDESKLEAELARLGMPGGVADFGFGALFDPAACIQCGRCNDACPAGPALKPRDHFVLALQDPSLSAEQLAKLIDPDVTATCVQCRACEVACPTGCRPGRNGLEIRGRLMVDGLYPPRALRETAMKALTSSGNIFGQDESERNRFIRENALPIFDPREHGVLFVLGCQGSNSPEVQPIVLATGRLLDAAKIRWGVLAEERCWGEGLLHGGGLMEDWPLWAQERIAFLSDALGGDQGRTILTICPHCRDTIRTQYAAFGADFSDVQLHTPFLANLVESGKLHLKAHPMDAALHIPCKVVHNSEDTGMRALLQSAGVTLHQPASSAAAFPTACCGGGGGGFLWDSPAKVNQKRWAQIKATGQTAVVTGCPGCHRMLGVVRDENTRIWDVASILADRLDAPAGN
;
A
#
# COMPACT_ATOMS: atom_id res chain seq x y z
N MET A 1 21.03 -23.31 43.38
CA MET A 1 22.15 -23.09 42.43
C MET A 1 23.35 -22.57 43.20
N VAL A 2 24.56 -23.11 42.95
CA VAL A 2 25.81 -22.64 43.58
C VAL A 2 26.21 -21.29 42.98
N TRP A 3 27.03 -20.53 43.72
CA TRP A 3 27.46 -19.17 43.32
C TRP A 3 28.03 -19.11 41.88
N PHE A 4 28.83 -20.08 41.48
CA PHE A 4 29.41 -20.18 40.14
C PHE A 4 28.32 -20.30 39.04
N GLU A 5 27.26 -21.06 39.26
CA GLU A 5 26.15 -21.20 38.33
C GLU A 5 25.41 -19.87 38.17
N ARG A 6 25.16 -19.11 39.24
CA ARG A 6 24.55 -17.78 39.19
C ARG A 6 25.38 -16.79 38.39
N LEU A 7 26.71 -16.81 38.58
CA LEU A 7 27.62 -15.99 37.79
C LEU A 7 27.58 -16.36 36.30
N SER A 8 27.57 -17.64 35.98
CA SER A 8 27.45 -18.13 34.59
C SER A 8 26.16 -17.68 33.94
N VAL A 9 25.03 -17.76 34.65
CA VAL A 9 23.72 -17.24 34.18
C VAL A 9 23.80 -15.75 33.87
N ALA A 10 24.36 -14.95 34.80
CA ALA A 10 24.48 -13.51 34.60
C ALA A 10 25.36 -13.15 33.39
N VAL A 11 26.52 -13.81 33.23
CA VAL A 11 27.44 -13.57 32.12
C VAL A 11 26.82 -13.93 30.78
N VAL A 12 26.16 -15.10 30.67
CA VAL A 12 25.51 -15.54 29.44
C VAL A 12 24.33 -14.63 29.06
N LEU A 13 23.53 -14.18 30.03
CA LEU A 13 22.43 -13.25 29.80
C LEU A 13 22.95 -11.90 29.31
N LEU A 14 23.96 -11.33 29.96
CA LEU A 14 24.56 -10.05 29.57
C LEU A 14 25.16 -10.14 28.16
N ALA A 15 25.87 -11.21 27.83
CA ALA A 15 26.43 -11.44 26.50
C ALA A 15 25.35 -11.56 25.44
N SER A 16 24.27 -12.28 25.74
CA SER A 16 23.11 -12.43 24.84
C SER A 16 22.42 -11.09 24.56
N VAL A 17 22.11 -10.32 25.61
CA VAL A 17 21.45 -9.01 25.46
C VAL A 17 22.38 -8.02 24.76
N ALA A 18 23.65 -7.94 25.14
CA ALA A 18 24.63 -7.06 24.51
C ALA A 18 24.81 -7.41 23.02
N GLY A 19 24.92 -8.69 22.70
CA GLY A 19 25.01 -9.18 21.33
C GLY A 19 23.75 -8.84 20.51
N PHE A 20 22.56 -9.03 21.07
CA PHE A 20 21.30 -8.63 20.45
C PHE A 20 21.26 -7.13 20.13
N LEU A 21 21.53 -6.29 21.13
CA LEU A 21 21.52 -4.83 20.96
C LEU A 21 22.57 -4.35 19.96
N TYR A 22 23.76 -4.93 19.98
CA TYR A 22 24.81 -4.63 19.03
C TYR A 22 24.39 -4.94 17.59
N VAL A 23 23.84 -6.14 17.33
CA VAL A 23 23.41 -6.54 16.00
C VAL A 23 22.20 -5.72 15.54
N LEU A 24 21.23 -5.50 16.44
CA LEU A 24 20.06 -4.68 16.16
C LEU A 24 20.47 -3.26 15.73
N TRP A 25 21.41 -2.66 16.46
CA TRP A 25 21.90 -1.33 16.14
C TRP A 25 22.75 -1.32 14.87
N SER A 26 23.80 -2.13 14.81
CA SER A 26 24.80 -2.07 13.74
C SER A 26 24.26 -2.50 12.37
N ARG A 27 23.27 -3.42 12.33
CA ARG A 27 22.79 -4.01 11.08
C ARG A 27 21.36 -3.62 10.69
N ARG A 28 20.57 -3.04 11.62
CA ARG A 28 19.14 -2.80 11.38
C ARG A 28 18.68 -1.38 11.64
N LEU A 29 18.98 -0.83 12.81
CA LEU A 29 18.43 0.47 13.22
C LEU A 29 19.40 1.65 13.10
N GLY A 30 20.70 1.42 13.14
CA GLY A 30 21.68 2.50 13.15
C GLY A 30 21.63 3.41 11.93
N HIS A 31 21.31 2.86 10.77
CA HIS A 31 21.13 3.64 9.53
C HIS A 31 19.69 4.17 9.35
N VAL A 32 18.70 3.57 10.01
CA VAL A 32 17.30 4.03 9.98
C VAL A 32 17.07 5.16 10.98
N TRP A 33 17.71 5.10 12.16
CA TRP A 33 17.50 6.04 13.26
C TRP A 33 17.74 7.52 12.93
N PRO A 34 18.75 7.90 12.13
CA PRO A 34 18.92 9.29 11.70
C PRO A 34 17.71 9.85 10.94
N LYS A 35 16.98 9.00 10.21
CA LYS A 35 15.80 9.36 9.43
C LYS A 35 14.50 9.48 10.24
N ARG A 36 14.54 9.32 11.57
CA ARG A 36 13.33 9.37 12.43
C ARG A 36 12.59 10.71 12.41
N GLY A 37 13.26 11.79 12.06
CA GLY A 37 12.66 13.12 11.87
C GLY A 37 11.64 13.18 10.74
N GLU A 38 11.69 12.23 9.79
CA GLU A 38 10.72 12.09 8.69
C GLU A 38 9.38 11.47 9.14
N LEU A 39 9.28 11.00 10.39
CA LEU A 39 8.06 10.42 10.94
C LEU A 39 7.12 11.52 11.42
N HIS A 40 6.13 11.84 10.62
CA HIS A 40 5.05 12.75 11.01
C HIS A 40 3.87 11.96 11.59
N ILE A 41 3.66 12.09 12.89
CA ILE A 41 2.53 11.46 13.58
C ILE A 41 1.31 12.38 13.43
N VAL A 42 0.36 11.99 12.62
CA VAL A 42 -0.86 12.76 12.33
C VAL A 42 -2.11 12.19 13.02
N ASN A 43 -2.06 10.92 13.41
CA ASN A 43 -3.21 10.24 13.98
C ASN A 43 -2.84 9.45 15.24
N ALA A 44 -2.96 10.07 16.39
CA ALA A 44 -2.71 9.39 17.68
C ALA A 44 -3.68 8.22 17.93
N ARG A 45 -4.92 8.25 17.41
CA ARG A 45 -5.88 7.13 17.49
C ARG A 45 -5.40 5.91 16.71
N GLY A 46 -4.53 6.12 15.72
CA GLY A 46 -3.87 5.05 14.97
C GLY A 46 -3.09 4.08 15.85
N LEU A 47 -2.59 4.51 17.00
CA LEU A 47 -1.96 3.64 18.00
C LEU A 47 -2.89 2.48 18.41
N PHE A 48 -4.12 2.80 18.81
CA PHE A 48 -5.10 1.79 19.22
C PHE A 48 -5.50 0.88 18.07
N THR A 49 -5.71 1.44 16.88
CA THR A 49 -6.04 0.66 15.68
C THR A 49 -4.91 -0.30 15.30
N GLY A 50 -3.68 0.19 15.31
CA GLY A 50 -2.50 -0.64 15.01
C GLY A 50 -2.27 -1.73 16.05
N MET A 51 -2.37 -1.39 17.34
CA MET A 51 -2.27 -2.38 18.42
C MET A 51 -3.37 -3.43 18.32
N TRP A 52 -4.61 -3.03 18.01
CA TRP A 52 -5.72 -3.95 17.80
C TRP A 52 -5.47 -4.90 16.62
N GLU A 53 -4.96 -4.37 15.50
CA GLU A 53 -4.59 -5.19 14.33
C GLU A 53 -3.50 -6.21 14.68
N VAL A 54 -2.47 -5.81 15.41
CA VAL A 54 -1.41 -6.71 15.90
C VAL A 54 -1.98 -7.78 16.83
N PHE A 55 -2.78 -7.39 17.81
CA PHE A 55 -3.31 -8.33 18.81
C PHE A 55 -4.29 -9.34 18.22
N THR A 56 -5.18 -8.89 17.33
CA THR A 56 -6.16 -9.77 16.68
C THR A 56 -5.58 -10.62 15.55
N GLN A 57 -4.37 -10.35 15.12
CA GLN A 57 -3.73 -11.00 13.94
C GLN A 57 -4.61 -10.95 12.68
N LYS A 58 -5.43 -9.89 12.55
CA LYS A 58 -6.48 -9.76 11.53
C LYS A 58 -5.97 -10.02 10.10
N VAL A 59 -4.91 -9.33 9.68
CA VAL A 59 -4.36 -9.46 8.31
C VAL A 59 -3.73 -10.84 8.08
N VAL A 60 -3.14 -11.43 9.14
CA VAL A 60 -2.58 -12.79 9.06
C VAL A 60 -3.68 -13.82 8.78
N LEU A 61 -4.81 -13.69 9.49
CA LEU A 61 -5.97 -14.59 9.35
C LEU A 61 -6.72 -14.39 8.03
N GLN A 62 -6.98 -13.14 7.62
CA GLN A 62 -7.77 -12.82 6.43
C GLN A 62 -7.11 -13.34 5.14
N ASN A 63 -5.81 -13.13 4.97
CA ASN A 63 -5.14 -13.46 3.70
C ASN A 63 -4.74 -14.95 3.56
N ARG A 64 -4.51 -15.65 4.69
CA ARG A 64 -4.21 -17.09 4.70
C ARG A 64 -4.75 -17.71 6.00
N PRO A 65 -6.05 -18.01 6.10
CA PRO A 65 -6.72 -18.37 7.37
C PRO A 65 -6.09 -19.58 8.07
N TRP A 66 -5.74 -20.64 7.34
CA TRP A 66 -5.11 -21.82 7.95
C TRP A 66 -3.72 -21.53 8.52
N VAL A 67 -2.92 -20.73 7.80
CA VAL A 67 -1.60 -20.32 8.30
C VAL A 67 -1.75 -19.40 9.51
N GLY A 68 -2.74 -18.51 9.48
CA GLY A 68 -3.08 -17.63 10.60
C GLY A 68 -3.48 -18.44 11.83
N LEU A 69 -4.35 -19.43 11.67
CA LEU A 69 -4.80 -20.29 12.77
C LEU A 69 -3.62 -21.01 13.46
N PHE A 70 -2.68 -21.55 12.68
CA PHE A 70 -1.47 -22.19 13.24
C PHE A 70 -0.43 -21.19 13.76
N HIS A 71 -0.51 -19.92 13.37
CA HIS A 71 0.35 -18.88 13.91
C HIS A 71 -0.14 -18.35 15.27
N LEU A 72 -1.44 -18.41 15.56
CA LEU A 72 -1.99 -17.89 16.82
C LEU A 72 -1.34 -18.52 18.07
N PRO A 73 -1.19 -19.87 18.19
CA PRO A 73 -0.53 -20.45 19.35
C PRO A 73 0.92 -20.01 19.51
N LEU A 74 1.66 -19.75 18.40
CA LEU A 74 3.03 -19.22 18.48
C LEU A 74 3.02 -17.80 19.00
N PHE A 75 2.14 -16.93 18.51
CA PHE A 75 2.05 -15.53 18.93
C PHE A 75 1.63 -15.38 20.39
N PHE A 76 0.50 -16.00 20.78
CA PHE A 76 0.03 -15.92 22.17
C PHE A 76 0.91 -16.75 23.12
N GLY A 77 1.48 -17.85 22.63
CA GLY A 77 2.47 -18.63 23.35
C GLY A 77 3.72 -17.81 23.69
N LEU A 78 4.25 -17.06 22.72
CA LEU A 78 5.38 -16.15 22.99
C LEU A 78 5.04 -15.16 24.11
N LEU A 79 3.87 -14.51 24.07
CA LEU A 79 3.45 -13.57 25.10
C LEU A 79 3.29 -14.24 26.47
N ALA A 80 2.69 -15.43 26.50
CA ALA A 80 2.49 -16.18 27.73
C ALA A 80 3.84 -16.66 28.33
N PHE A 81 4.75 -17.17 27.51
CA PHE A 81 6.05 -17.65 27.96
C PHE A 81 7.03 -16.54 28.33
N LEU A 82 6.80 -15.30 27.88
CA LEU A 82 7.67 -14.17 28.23
C LEU A 82 7.76 -13.97 29.76
N ALA A 83 6.63 -14.01 30.46
CA ALA A 83 6.63 -13.93 31.92
C ALA A 83 7.34 -15.13 32.56
N LYS A 84 7.14 -16.37 32.04
CA LYS A 84 7.88 -17.54 32.52
C LYS A 84 9.39 -17.39 32.34
N SER A 85 9.84 -16.84 31.21
CA SER A 85 11.25 -16.59 30.95
C SER A 85 11.86 -15.66 32.00
N VAL A 86 11.10 -14.63 32.44
CA VAL A 86 11.53 -13.76 33.54
C VAL A 86 11.68 -14.56 34.85
N PHE A 87 10.71 -15.40 35.21
CA PHE A 87 10.84 -16.27 36.40
C PHE A 87 12.05 -17.20 36.30
N HIS A 88 12.29 -17.76 35.12
CA HIS A 88 13.43 -18.69 34.91
C HIS A 88 14.78 -17.99 35.09
N VAL A 89 14.93 -16.78 34.54
CA VAL A 89 16.14 -15.97 34.71
C VAL A 89 16.31 -15.54 36.16
N LEU A 90 15.28 -15.05 36.84
CA LEU A 90 15.33 -14.63 38.25
C LEU A 90 15.75 -15.79 39.15
N HIS A 91 15.19 -16.98 38.94
CA HIS A 91 15.57 -18.18 39.66
C HIS A 91 17.07 -18.52 39.43
N GLY A 92 17.53 -18.43 38.20
CA GLY A 92 18.93 -18.59 37.81
C GLY A 92 19.88 -17.63 38.54
N LEU A 93 19.43 -16.39 38.76
CA LEU A 93 20.17 -15.37 39.52
C LEU A 93 20.03 -15.52 41.04
N GLY A 94 19.26 -16.51 41.52
CA GLY A 94 19.08 -16.82 42.93
C GLY A 94 17.94 -16.09 43.61
N VAL A 95 17.03 -15.48 42.87
CA VAL A 95 15.81 -14.89 43.40
C VAL A 95 14.75 -15.97 43.49
N GLU A 96 14.21 -16.23 44.68
CA GLU A 96 13.15 -17.23 44.88
C GLU A 96 11.80 -16.65 44.46
N VAL A 97 11.40 -16.94 43.21
CA VAL A 97 10.10 -16.57 42.66
C VAL A 97 9.43 -17.83 42.11
N THR A 98 8.22 -18.08 42.56
CA THR A 98 7.41 -19.21 42.08
C THR A 98 6.23 -18.73 41.28
N ALA A 99 6.06 -19.29 40.07
CA ALA A 99 4.88 -19.02 39.25
C ALA A 99 3.64 -19.72 39.83
N PRO A 100 2.46 -19.10 39.79
CA PRO A 100 1.22 -19.73 40.26
C PRO A 100 0.91 -21.05 39.54
N GLY A 101 0.44 -22.06 40.28
CA GLY A 101 0.24 -23.41 39.71
C GLY A 101 -0.77 -23.46 38.56
N TRP A 102 -1.82 -22.60 38.58
CA TRP A 102 -2.77 -22.49 37.46
C TRP A 102 -2.10 -21.96 36.19
N TYR A 103 -1.19 -20.95 36.31
CA TYR A 103 -0.47 -20.38 35.21
C TYR A 103 0.47 -21.42 34.57
N VAL A 104 1.17 -22.19 35.36
CA VAL A 104 2.06 -23.23 34.86
C VAL A 104 1.29 -24.32 34.11
N ARG A 105 0.11 -24.75 34.60
CA ARG A 105 -0.78 -25.70 33.87
C ARG A 105 -1.30 -25.12 32.55
N ALA A 106 -1.62 -23.83 32.51
CA ALA A 106 -1.99 -23.17 31.27
C ALA A 106 -0.84 -23.18 30.26
N LEU A 107 0.39 -22.93 30.71
CA LEU A 107 1.58 -23.00 29.86
C LEU A 107 1.85 -24.41 29.32
N ASP A 108 1.56 -25.47 30.08
CA ASP A 108 1.68 -26.85 29.59
C ASP A 108 0.77 -27.09 28.37
N ALA A 109 -0.49 -26.65 28.45
CA ALA A 109 -1.44 -26.74 27.36
C ALA A 109 -1.00 -25.90 26.14
N ILE A 110 -0.53 -24.68 26.38
CA ILE A 110 0.01 -23.78 25.34
C ILE A 110 1.24 -24.42 24.67
N ALA A 111 2.15 -25.03 25.42
CA ALA A 111 3.35 -25.69 24.88
C ALA A 111 2.97 -26.81 23.90
N VAL A 112 1.97 -27.64 24.24
CA VAL A 112 1.47 -28.70 23.34
C VAL A 112 0.87 -28.07 22.08
N ALA A 113 0.07 -27.01 22.18
CA ALA A 113 -0.51 -26.32 21.04
C ALA A 113 0.57 -25.68 20.14
N VAL A 114 1.61 -25.10 20.73
CA VAL A 114 2.76 -24.54 20.00
C VAL A 114 3.52 -25.67 19.26
N LEU A 115 3.79 -26.79 19.89
CA LEU A 115 4.45 -27.94 19.23
C LEU A 115 3.64 -28.47 18.05
N ALA A 116 2.33 -28.62 18.20
CA ALA A 116 1.45 -29.03 17.11
C ALA A 116 1.49 -28.01 15.95
N SER A 117 1.45 -26.72 16.28
CA SER A 117 1.55 -25.64 15.28
C SER A 117 2.89 -25.65 14.54
N ILE A 118 4.01 -25.88 15.23
CA ILE A 118 5.34 -25.99 14.63
C ILE A 118 5.38 -27.13 13.61
N VAL A 119 4.84 -28.30 13.96
CA VAL A 119 4.80 -29.45 13.05
C VAL A 119 4.01 -29.11 11.79
N LEU A 120 2.82 -28.54 11.93
CA LEU A 120 1.97 -28.18 10.79
C LEU A 120 2.59 -27.10 9.90
N LEU A 121 3.21 -26.08 10.50
CA LEU A 121 3.93 -25.05 9.75
C LEU A 121 5.21 -25.57 9.09
N ALA A 122 5.90 -26.53 9.71
CA ALA A 122 7.06 -27.21 9.12
C ALA A 122 6.63 -28.07 7.90
N ILE A 123 5.57 -28.86 8.02
CA ILE A 123 5.01 -29.64 6.90
C ILE A 123 4.69 -28.70 5.73
N ARG A 124 3.95 -27.62 5.99
CA ARG A 124 3.64 -26.64 4.97
C ARG A 124 4.89 -26.06 4.31
N ARG A 125 5.90 -25.68 5.12
CA ARG A 125 7.10 -25.00 4.63
C ARG A 125 8.00 -25.87 3.79
N TYR A 126 8.19 -27.11 4.19
CA TYR A 126 9.15 -28.00 3.56
C TYR A 126 8.54 -28.89 2.46
N PHE A 127 7.22 -29.11 2.49
CA PHE A 127 6.54 -30.02 1.57
C PHE A 127 5.50 -29.34 0.67
N VAL A 128 4.75 -28.33 1.17
CA VAL A 128 3.65 -27.73 0.41
C VAL A 128 4.08 -26.46 -0.34
N ASP A 129 4.69 -25.49 0.35
CA ASP A 129 5.03 -24.17 -0.19
C ASP A 129 6.54 -23.96 -0.37
N ARG A 130 7.31 -25.03 -0.55
CA ARG A 130 8.79 -24.99 -0.59
C ARG A 130 9.34 -24.00 -1.62
N GLU A 131 8.73 -23.96 -2.81
CA GLU A 131 9.19 -23.09 -3.91
C GLU A 131 8.88 -21.61 -3.70
N LYS A 132 7.84 -21.31 -2.89
CA LYS A 132 7.39 -19.93 -2.62
C LYS A 132 8.11 -19.28 -1.45
N LEU A 133 8.73 -20.07 -0.58
CA LEU A 133 9.33 -19.62 0.67
C LEU A 133 10.85 -19.66 0.60
N THR A 134 11.49 -18.60 1.09
CA THR A 134 12.95 -18.45 1.15
C THR A 134 13.52 -18.85 2.52
N HIS A 135 14.83 -19.02 2.59
CA HIS A 135 15.58 -19.27 3.84
C HIS A 135 15.04 -20.45 4.67
N LEU A 136 15.01 -21.62 4.05
CA LEU A 136 14.52 -22.85 4.69
C LEU A 136 15.34 -23.22 5.93
N THR A 137 16.67 -23.13 5.86
CA THR A 137 17.59 -23.46 6.96
C THR A 137 17.35 -22.58 8.18
N GLU A 138 17.31 -21.25 8.01
CA GLU A 138 17.04 -20.30 9.09
C GLU A 138 15.72 -20.61 9.80
N SER A 139 14.69 -20.92 9.02
CA SER A 139 13.38 -21.27 9.58
C SER A 139 13.40 -22.58 10.34
N GLY A 140 14.19 -23.55 9.87
CA GLY A 140 14.37 -24.83 10.57
C GLY A 140 15.05 -24.62 11.93
N VAL A 141 16.08 -23.78 11.98
CA VAL A 141 16.77 -23.44 13.24
C VAL A 141 15.77 -22.84 14.25
N ILE A 142 14.98 -21.84 13.84
CA ILE A 142 14.01 -21.20 14.74
C ILE A 142 12.90 -22.18 15.19
N LEU A 143 12.36 -22.97 14.28
CA LEU A 143 11.35 -23.96 14.64
C LEU A 143 11.92 -24.99 15.64
N GLY A 144 13.20 -25.38 15.44
CA GLY A 144 13.91 -26.28 16.34
C GLY A 144 14.14 -25.68 17.74
N LEU A 145 14.57 -24.42 17.82
CA LEU A 145 14.74 -23.72 19.10
C LEU A 145 13.39 -23.57 19.83
N ILE A 146 12.31 -23.14 19.15
CA ILE A 146 10.99 -23.05 19.78
C ILE A 146 10.53 -24.44 20.27
N ALA A 147 10.74 -25.49 19.47
CA ALA A 147 10.40 -26.85 19.88
C ALA A 147 11.19 -27.27 21.12
N LEU A 148 12.49 -26.98 21.16
CA LEU A 148 13.35 -27.30 22.31
C LEU A 148 12.90 -26.57 23.58
N LEU A 149 12.56 -25.27 23.51
CA LEU A 149 11.98 -24.52 24.63
C LEU A 149 10.69 -25.15 25.16
N MET A 150 9.79 -25.59 24.27
CA MET A 150 8.53 -26.21 24.68
C MET A 150 8.75 -27.62 25.28
N ILE A 151 9.64 -28.42 24.69
CA ILE A 151 9.97 -29.76 25.19
C ILE A 151 10.64 -29.66 26.56
N THR A 152 11.64 -28.81 26.72
CA THR A 152 12.35 -28.63 28.00
C THR A 152 11.41 -28.09 29.08
N HIS A 153 10.44 -27.21 28.73
CA HIS A 153 9.40 -26.77 29.66
C HIS A 153 8.53 -27.93 30.15
N LEU A 154 8.09 -28.81 29.25
CA LEU A 154 7.27 -29.98 29.62
C LEU A 154 8.08 -31.00 30.46
N LEU A 155 9.36 -31.17 30.16
CA LEU A 155 10.26 -32.08 30.89
C LEU A 155 10.54 -31.61 32.33
N GLU A 156 10.36 -30.34 32.69
CA GLU A 156 10.43 -29.85 34.08
C GLU A 156 9.44 -30.59 35.00
N ARG A 157 8.37 -31.16 34.45
CA ARG A 157 7.37 -31.94 35.20
C ARG A 157 7.86 -33.35 35.54
N VAL A 158 8.73 -33.89 34.71
CA VAL A 158 9.22 -35.25 34.83
C VAL A 158 10.51 -35.29 35.62
N PHE A 159 11.39 -34.31 35.43
CA PHE A 159 12.71 -34.25 36.02
C PHE A 159 12.82 -33.12 37.04
N PRO A 160 12.72 -33.39 38.33
CA PRO A 160 12.88 -32.36 39.36
C PRO A 160 14.31 -31.80 39.36
N LEU A 161 14.45 -30.52 39.62
CA LEU A 161 15.74 -29.77 39.55
C LEU A 161 16.83 -30.34 40.47
N VAL A 162 16.47 -31.05 41.52
CA VAL A 162 17.43 -31.72 42.43
C VAL A 162 18.13 -32.92 41.78
N SER A 163 17.56 -33.49 40.71
CA SER A 163 18.17 -34.57 39.95
C SER A 163 19.18 -34.06 38.92
N VAL A 164 20.11 -34.91 38.53
CA VAL A 164 21.07 -34.60 37.45
C VAL A 164 20.33 -34.29 36.14
N ALA A 165 19.33 -35.11 35.79
CA ALA A 165 18.51 -34.91 34.59
C ALA A 165 17.76 -33.57 34.64
N GLY A 166 17.22 -33.19 35.79
CA GLY A 166 16.53 -31.90 35.94
C GLY A 166 17.48 -30.70 35.79
N ARG A 167 18.72 -30.81 36.31
CA ARG A 167 19.73 -29.75 36.12
C ARG A 167 20.16 -29.64 34.65
N VAL A 168 20.38 -30.76 33.97
CA VAL A 168 20.68 -30.77 32.53
C VAL A 168 19.53 -30.14 31.74
N ASN A 169 18.28 -30.50 32.02
CA ASN A 169 17.12 -29.92 31.37
C ASN A 169 17.02 -28.41 31.61
N TRP A 170 17.29 -27.95 32.83
CA TRP A 170 17.27 -26.53 33.18
C TRP A 170 18.31 -25.75 32.38
N TRP A 171 19.56 -26.28 32.29
CA TRP A 171 20.63 -25.65 31.53
C TRP A 171 20.35 -25.69 30.02
N ALA A 172 19.80 -26.76 29.50
CA ALA A 172 19.40 -26.85 28.10
C ALA A 172 18.35 -25.77 27.75
N HIS A 173 17.32 -25.61 28.61
CA HIS A 173 16.32 -24.54 28.46
C HIS A 173 16.93 -23.15 28.52
N TYR A 174 17.83 -22.91 29.46
CA TYR A 174 18.46 -21.60 29.66
C TYR A 174 19.41 -21.23 28.50
N VAL A 175 20.24 -22.15 28.02
CA VAL A 175 21.15 -21.91 26.90
C VAL A 175 20.34 -21.64 25.61
N ASP A 176 19.27 -22.39 25.39
CA ASP A 176 18.36 -22.16 24.26
C ASP A 176 17.71 -20.78 24.35
N LEU A 177 17.18 -20.39 25.51
CA LEU A 177 16.61 -19.08 25.77
C LEU A 177 17.64 -17.96 25.54
N ALA A 178 18.90 -18.15 25.96
CA ALA A 178 19.96 -17.18 25.77
C ALA A 178 20.46 -17.09 24.31
N ALA A 179 20.38 -18.16 23.54
CA ALA A 179 20.72 -18.17 22.12
C ALA A 179 19.67 -17.45 21.25
N PHE A 180 18.42 -17.44 21.68
CA PHE A 180 17.27 -16.94 20.94
C PHE A 180 17.42 -15.48 20.46
N PRO A 181 17.83 -14.49 21.32
CA PRO A 181 18.03 -13.10 20.92
C PRO A 181 19.03 -12.95 19.77
N GLY A 182 20.14 -13.68 19.80
CA GLY A 182 21.13 -13.67 18.73
C GLY A 182 20.53 -14.13 17.39
N VAL A 183 19.85 -15.27 17.38
CA VAL A 183 19.23 -15.83 16.17
C VAL A 183 18.13 -14.89 15.64
N ILE A 184 17.33 -14.27 16.53
CA ILE A 184 16.31 -13.28 16.15
C ILE A 184 16.96 -12.06 15.48
N ALA A 185 18.02 -11.50 16.09
CA ALA A 185 18.64 -10.27 15.61
C ALA A 185 19.22 -10.41 14.17
N TYR A 186 19.80 -11.56 13.86
CA TYR A 186 20.35 -11.84 12.54
C TYR A 186 19.28 -12.21 11.51
N GLY A 187 18.17 -12.79 11.93
CA GLY A 187 17.19 -13.40 11.07
C GLY A 187 15.97 -12.53 10.76
N LYS A 188 15.11 -13.06 9.89
CA LYS A 188 13.79 -12.50 9.61
C LYS A 188 12.86 -12.50 10.83
N HIS A 189 13.21 -13.21 11.90
CA HIS A 189 12.42 -13.30 13.14
C HIS A 189 12.50 -12.04 14.00
N LEU A 190 13.34 -11.07 13.61
CA LEU A 190 13.34 -9.73 14.17
C LEU A 190 11.96 -9.03 14.04
N HIS A 191 11.11 -9.52 13.11
CA HIS A 191 9.74 -9.07 12.99
C HIS A 191 8.92 -9.20 14.29
N LEU A 192 9.28 -10.09 15.20
CA LEU A 192 8.63 -10.20 16.53
C LEU A 192 8.59 -8.85 17.26
N PHE A 193 9.62 -8.04 17.10
CA PHE A 193 9.74 -6.71 17.71
C PHE A 193 9.38 -5.59 16.75
N LEU A 194 9.81 -5.69 15.49
CA LEU A 194 9.68 -4.57 14.55
C LEU A 194 8.37 -4.56 13.77
N ALA A 195 7.74 -5.72 13.52
CA ALA A 195 6.46 -5.73 12.83
C ALA A 195 5.31 -5.06 13.64
N PRO A 196 5.16 -5.30 14.95
CA PRO A 196 4.19 -4.54 15.75
C PRO A 196 4.40 -3.02 15.66
N VAL A 197 5.67 -2.58 15.74
CA VAL A 197 6.01 -1.15 15.59
C VAL A 197 5.62 -0.65 14.19
N ASN A 198 5.97 -1.40 13.14
CA ASN A 198 5.69 -1.01 11.76
C ASN A 198 4.17 -0.95 11.48
N VAL A 199 3.39 -1.92 11.99
CA VAL A 199 1.92 -1.91 11.87
C VAL A 199 1.32 -0.70 12.60
N VAL A 200 1.79 -0.39 13.80
CA VAL A 200 1.35 0.79 14.57
C VAL A 200 1.72 2.07 13.83
N LEU A 201 2.95 2.21 13.36
CA LEU A 201 3.38 3.37 12.58
C LEU A 201 2.55 3.54 11.30
N LYS A 202 2.20 2.45 10.61
CA LYS A 202 1.31 2.49 9.44
C LYS A 202 -0.04 3.18 9.74
N HIS A 203 -0.57 3.05 10.95
CA HIS A 203 -1.84 3.67 11.35
C HIS A 203 -1.68 5.04 11.99
N MET A 204 -0.52 5.35 12.54
CA MET A 204 -0.24 6.62 13.22
C MET A 204 0.34 7.67 12.31
N THR A 205 1.20 7.27 11.41
CA THR A 205 1.72 8.17 10.40
C THR A 205 0.69 8.23 9.29
N GLU A 206 0.31 9.43 8.88
CA GLU A 206 -0.11 9.54 7.51
C GLU A 206 1.04 8.95 6.73
N VAL A 207 0.74 7.84 6.14
CA VAL A 207 1.37 7.54 4.90
C VAL A 207 0.56 8.34 3.94
N PRO A 208 1.05 9.46 3.54
CA PRO A 208 0.56 9.98 2.32
C PRO A 208 0.90 8.86 1.35
N SER A 209 -0.12 8.14 0.95
CA SER A 209 0.01 7.19 -0.14
C SER A 209 0.60 7.89 -1.32
N ASP A 210 0.71 9.19 -1.22
CA ASP A 210 0.89 10.08 -2.30
C ASP A 210 1.51 11.44 -1.90
N ARG A 211 1.91 11.70 -0.65
CA ARG A 211 2.80 12.82 -0.38
C ARG A 211 4.12 12.55 -1.09
N SER A 212 4.68 13.60 -1.64
CA SER A 212 5.92 13.54 -2.39
C SER A 212 6.90 12.61 -1.70
N VAL A 213 7.54 11.75 -2.45
CA VAL A 213 8.61 10.86 -1.96
C VAL A 213 9.73 11.67 -1.32
N PHE A 214 9.75 12.94 -1.60
CA PHE A 214 10.51 13.98 -0.95
C PHE A 214 9.69 14.45 0.25
N GLY A 215 10.21 14.36 1.45
CA GLY A 215 9.56 14.80 2.69
C GLY A 215 8.95 16.20 2.60
N ASN A 216 8.13 16.56 3.57
CA ASN A 216 7.44 17.85 3.65
C ASN A 216 8.36 19.11 3.73
N ASP A 217 9.66 18.93 3.74
CA ASP A 217 10.67 19.97 3.97
C ASP A 217 11.32 20.46 2.67
N LEU A 218 10.58 20.44 1.56
CA LEU A 218 10.98 21.19 0.38
C LEU A 218 10.72 22.68 0.65
N ASP A 219 11.68 23.34 1.24
CA ASP A 219 11.75 24.82 1.28
C ASP A 219 12.17 25.30 -0.13
N MET A 220 11.22 25.19 -1.07
CA MET A 220 11.40 25.66 -2.44
C MET A 220 11.01 27.12 -2.52
N ASP A 221 11.93 27.96 -2.12
CA ASP A 221 11.89 29.37 -2.49
C ASP A 221 12.26 29.50 -3.96
N LEU A 222 11.25 29.54 -4.84
CA LEU A 222 11.42 29.65 -6.29
C LEU A 222 12.06 31.00 -6.72
N GLU A 223 12.09 31.98 -5.81
CA GLU A 223 12.71 33.27 -6.07
C GLU A 223 14.22 33.24 -5.74
N ASP A 224 14.68 32.25 -4.96
CA ASP A 224 16.09 32.06 -4.60
C ASP A 224 16.70 30.91 -5.40
N GLU A 225 17.31 31.24 -6.55
CA GLU A 225 17.94 30.29 -7.47
C GLU A 225 19.01 29.41 -6.79
N SER A 226 19.71 29.96 -5.78
CA SER A 226 20.74 29.20 -5.05
C SER A 226 20.16 28.16 -4.10
N LYS A 227 19.02 28.44 -3.48
CA LYS A 227 18.27 27.50 -2.65
C LYS A 227 17.62 26.43 -3.51
N LEU A 228 17.06 26.81 -4.65
CA LEU A 228 16.48 25.88 -5.62
C LEU A 228 17.54 24.91 -6.14
N GLU A 229 18.71 25.39 -6.56
CA GLU A 229 19.83 24.56 -6.99
C GLU A 229 20.30 23.60 -5.87
N ALA A 230 20.43 24.10 -4.64
CA ALA A 230 20.85 23.28 -3.51
C ALA A 230 19.81 22.19 -3.19
N GLU A 231 18.51 22.49 -3.29
CA GLU A 231 17.44 21.54 -3.03
C GLU A 231 17.30 20.53 -4.17
N LEU A 232 17.40 20.95 -5.43
CA LEU A 232 17.46 20.06 -6.59
C LEU A 232 18.69 19.14 -6.54
N ALA A 233 19.85 19.67 -6.10
CA ALA A 233 21.04 18.86 -5.87
C ALA A 233 20.84 17.86 -4.71
N ARG A 234 20.14 18.24 -3.65
CA ARG A 234 19.78 17.34 -2.56
C ARG A 234 18.85 16.23 -3.03
N LEU A 235 17.89 16.55 -3.88
CA LEU A 235 16.96 15.59 -4.50
C LEU A 235 17.66 14.72 -5.56
N GLY A 236 18.60 15.30 -6.29
CA GLY A 236 19.37 14.66 -7.37
C GLY A 236 20.67 13.98 -6.92
N MET A 237 21.04 14.05 -5.64
CA MET A 237 22.28 13.43 -5.16
C MET A 237 22.26 11.92 -5.44
N PRO A 238 23.23 11.39 -6.19
CA PRO A 238 23.40 9.96 -6.39
C PRO A 238 23.82 9.35 -5.04
N GLY A 239 22.84 8.97 -4.27
CA GLY A 239 23.05 8.26 -3.02
C GLY A 239 22.78 6.78 -3.21
N GLY A 240 23.21 6.00 -2.25
CA GLY A 240 22.87 4.59 -2.17
C GLY A 240 21.52 4.34 -1.47
N VAL A 241 21.31 3.09 -1.11
CA VAL A 241 20.14 2.68 -0.33
C VAL A 241 20.03 3.45 1.00
N ALA A 242 21.14 3.89 1.60
CA ALA A 242 21.13 4.68 2.83
C ALA A 242 20.36 6.01 2.76
N ASP A 243 20.12 6.54 1.56
CA ASP A 243 19.44 7.83 1.36
C ASP A 243 17.92 7.71 1.25
N PHE A 244 17.41 6.48 1.19
CA PHE A 244 15.97 6.23 1.20
C PHE A 244 15.31 6.70 2.50
N GLY A 245 14.02 7.00 2.42
CA GLY A 245 13.23 7.46 3.56
C GLY A 245 13.10 6.41 4.67
N PHE A 246 12.73 6.86 5.88
CA PHE A 246 12.61 6.01 7.07
C PHE A 246 11.80 4.73 6.79
N GLY A 247 10.63 4.84 6.15
CA GLY A 247 9.76 3.69 5.92
C GLY A 247 10.40 2.62 5.03
N ALA A 248 11.08 3.04 3.96
CA ALA A 248 11.74 2.15 3.03
C ALA A 248 12.90 1.39 3.67
N LEU A 249 13.66 2.06 4.56
CA LEU A 249 14.77 1.45 5.30
C LEU A 249 14.30 0.58 6.48
N PHE A 250 13.11 0.87 7.05
CA PHE A 250 12.56 0.10 8.18
C PHE A 250 11.84 -1.18 7.73
N ASP A 251 11.16 -1.15 6.59
CA ASP A 251 10.38 -2.27 6.05
C ASP A 251 11.17 -3.59 5.94
N PRO A 252 12.43 -3.63 5.41
CA PRO A 252 13.21 -4.85 5.34
C PRO A 252 13.43 -5.53 6.70
N ALA A 253 13.59 -4.74 7.77
CA ALA A 253 13.80 -5.24 9.12
C ALA A 253 12.51 -5.81 9.74
N ALA A 254 11.34 -5.30 9.36
CA ALA A 254 10.02 -5.79 9.77
C ALA A 254 9.51 -6.97 8.91
N CYS A 255 10.11 -7.22 7.74
CA CYS A 255 9.63 -8.19 6.75
C CYS A 255 9.91 -9.64 7.17
N ILE A 256 8.85 -10.47 7.24
CA ILE A 256 8.94 -11.93 7.49
C ILE A 256 9.16 -12.77 6.23
N GLN A 257 9.31 -12.14 5.08
CA GLN A 257 9.56 -12.79 3.79
C GLN A 257 8.50 -13.84 3.39
N CYS A 258 7.26 -13.64 3.81
CA CYS A 258 6.17 -14.62 3.62
C CYS A 258 5.61 -14.70 2.20
N GLY A 259 5.97 -13.78 1.31
CA GLY A 259 5.56 -13.76 -0.10
C GLY A 259 4.11 -13.33 -0.38
N ARG A 260 3.31 -12.92 0.62
CA ARG A 260 1.93 -12.48 0.37
C ARG A 260 1.84 -11.29 -0.59
N CYS A 261 2.79 -10.36 -0.52
CA CYS A 261 2.87 -9.25 -1.45
C CYS A 261 3.15 -9.68 -2.90
N ASN A 262 3.92 -10.77 -3.10
CA ASN A 262 4.14 -11.35 -4.42
C ASN A 262 2.84 -12.01 -4.94
N ASP A 263 2.12 -12.75 -4.08
CA ASP A 263 0.85 -13.39 -4.45
C ASP A 263 -0.23 -12.36 -4.81
N ALA A 264 -0.25 -11.22 -4.10
CA ALA A 264 -1.23 -10.15 -4.33
C ALA A 264 -0.87 -9.25 -5.53
N CYS A 265 0.34 -9.34 -6.08
CA CYS A 265 0.79 -8.47 -7.16
C CYS A 265 0.17 -8.85 -8.50
N PRO A 266 -0.61 -7.96 -9.15
CA PRO A 266 -1.18 -8.25 -10.46
C PRO A 266 -0.12 -8.30 -11.57
N ALA A 267 1.06 -7.67 -11.38
CA ALA A 267 2.18 -7.73 -12.31
C ALA A 267 3.02 -9.02 -12.17
N GLY A 268 2.75 -9.87 -11.16
CA GLY A 268 3.43 -11.16 -11.06
C GLY A 268 3.19 -12.09 -12.28
N PRO A 269 4.17 -12.90 -12.68
CA PRO A 269 5.48 -13.14 -12.09
C PRO A 269 6.57 -12.14 -12.48
N ALA A 270 6.30 -11.19 -13.37
CA ALA A 270 7.28 -10.19 -13.82
C ALA A 270 7.82 -9.35 -12.66
N LEU A 271 6.95 -8.98 -11.72
CA LEU A 271 7.30 -8.23 -10.53
C LEU A 271 7.04 -9.05 -9.26
N LYS A 272 8.03 -9.09 -8.38
CA LYS A 272 7.96 -9.69 -7.05
C LYS A 272 8.23 -8.62 -5.99
N PRO A 273 7.20 -7.91 -5.48
CA PRO A 273 7.38 -6.76 -4.58
C PRO A 273 8.23 -7.05 -3.33
N ARG A 274 8.17 -8.27 -2.78
CA ARG A 274 9.03 -8.68 -1.67
C ARG A 274 10.50 -8.55 -2.05
N ASP A 275 10.88 -9.09 -3.20
CA ASP A 275 12.27 -9.24 -3.59
C ASP A 275 12.81 -7.91 -4.15
N HIS A 276 12.03 -7.27 -5.03
CA HIS A 276 12.46 -6.07 -5.74
C HIS A 276 12.28 -4.77 -4.93
N PHE A 277 11.30 -4.70 -4.02
CA PHE A 277 10.94 -3.43 -3.35
C PHE A 277 11.10 -3.45 -1.82
N VAL A 278 11.37 -4.61 -1.22
CA VAL A 278 11.63 -4.69 0.22
C VAL A 278 13.02 -5.23 0.47
N LEU A 279 13.33 -6.45 0.01
CA LEU A 279 14.62 -7.08 0.32
C LEU A 279 15.79 -6.44 -0.42
N ALA A 280 15.56 -5.80 -1.55
CA ALA A 280 16.57 -5.01 -2.26
C ALA A 280 17.10 -3.83 -1.43
N LEU A 281 16.31 -3.32 -0.48
CA LEU A 281 16.69 -2.24 0.42
C LEU A 281 17.28 -2.75 1.76
N GLN A 282 17.56 -4.05 1.88
CA GLN A 282 18.05 -4.64 3.12
C GLN A 282 19.51 -4.26 3.44
N ASP A 283 20.29 -3.96 2.41
CA ASP A 283 21.71 -3.56 2.55
C ASP A 283 21.86 -2.05 2.28
N PRO A 284 22.03 -1.24 3.33
CA PRO A 284 22.16 0.20 3.17
C PRO A 284 23.49 0.63 2.54
N SER A 285 24.45 -0.28 2.36
CA SER A 285 25.74 0.03 1.72
C SER A 285 25.69 0.02 0.19
N LEU A 286 24.59 -0.45 -0.40
CA LEU A 286 24.45 -0.48 -1.86
C LEU A 286 24.36 0.93 -2.45
N SER A 287 25.20 1.19 -3.46
CA SER A 287 25.09 2.39 -4.29
C SER A 287 23.87 2.33 -5.23
N ALA A 288 23.48 3.46 -5.80
CA ALA A 288 22.41 3.51 -6.80
C ALA A 288 22.69 2.59 -8.00
N GLU A 289 23.92 2.56 -8.51
CA GLU A 289 24.32 1.66 -9.60
C GLU A 289 24.22 0.18 -9.22
N GLN A 290 24.57 -0.17 -7.98
CA GLN A 290 24.42 -1.54 -7.49
C GLN A 290 22.94 -1.92 -7.31
N LEU A 291 22.12 -0.99 -6.85
CA LEU A 291 20.66 -1.17 -6.76
C LEU A 291 20.05 -1.34 -8.16
N ALA A 292 20.47 -0.56 -9.15
CA ALA A 292 20.01 -0.68 -10.53
C ALA A 292 20.39 -2.01 -11.19
N LYS A 293 21.56 -2.57 -10.83
CA LYS A 293 21.95 -3.92 -11.27
C LYS A 293 21.14 -5.03 -10.59
N LEU A 294 20.67 -4.78 -9.36
CA LEU A 294 19.87 -5.71 -8.60
C LEU A 294 18.38 -5.68 -9.05
N ILE A 295 17.90 -4.49 -9.44
CA ILE A 295 16.51 -4.24 -9.83
C ILE A 295 16.48 -3.66 -11.24
N ASP A 296 16.07 -4.48 -12.20
CA ASP A 296 15.87 -4.04 -13.58
C ASP A 296 14.83 -2.89 -13.63
N PRO A 297 15.18 -1.72 -14.24
CA PRO A 297 14.26 -0.61 -14.43
C PRO A 297 12.95 -1.00 -15.15
N ASP A 298 13.01 -1.89 -16.13
CA ASP A 298 11.83 -2.38 -16.86
C ASP A 298 10.91 -3.19 -15.93
N VAL A 299 11.48 -4.01 -15.04
CA VAL A 299 10.71 -4.72 -14.00
C VAL A 299 10.03 -3.72 -13.07
N THR A 300 10.76 -2.68 -12.64
CA THR A 300 10.22 -1.63 -11.78
C THR A 300 9.05 -0.91 -12.44
N ALA A 301 9.14 -0.63 -13.74
CA ALA A 301 8.09 0.02 -14.53
C ALA A 301 6.79 -0.80 -14.65
N THR A 302 6.85 -2.13 -14.46
CA THR A 302 5.63 -2.97 -14.46
C THR A 302 4.75 -2.75 -13.23
N CYS A 303 5.23 -2.06 -12.19
CA CYS A 303 4.44 -1.75 -11.01
C CYS A 303 3.35 -0.72 -11.33
N VAL A 304 2.10 -1.10 -11.22
CA VAL A 304 0.93 -0.26 -11.48
C VAL A 304 0.46 0.55 -10.26
N GLN A 305 1.24 0.64 -9.21
CA GLN A 305 0.97 1.41 -7.99
C GLN A 305 -0.43 1.16 -7.38
N CYS A 306 -0.96 -0.07 -7.53
CA CYS A 306 -2.27 -0.44 -6.98
C CYS A 306 -2.28 -0.73 -5.47
N ARG A 307 -1.11 -0.86 -4.85
CA ARG A 307 -0.89 -1.08 -3.41
C ARG A 307 -1.54 -2.34 -2.80
N ALA A 308 -2.00 -3.28 -3.62
CA ALA A 308 -2.53 -4.55 -3.14
C ALA A 308 -1.50 -5.33 -2.27
N CYS A 309 -0.22 -5.19 -2.59
CA CYS A 309 0.89 -5.77 -1.82
C CYS A 309 1.00 -5.21 -0.39
N GLU A 310 0.63 -3.94 -0.17
CA GLU A 310 0.63 -3.28 1.14
C GLU A 310 -0.54 -3.75 2.01
N VAL A 311 -1.73 -3.88 1.40
CA VAL A 311 -2.92 -4.41 2.07
C VAL A 311 -2.74 -5.88 2.46
N ALA A 312 -2.02 -6.65 1.63
CA ALA A 312 -1.74 -8.05 1.90
C ALA A 312 -0.64 -8.26 2.97
N CYS A 313 0.12 -7.23 3.32
CA CYS A 313 1.28 -7.35 4.22
C CYS A 313 0.89 -7.39 5.70
N PRO A 314 1.14 -8.50 6.43
CA PRO A 314 0.80 -8.62 7.84
C PRO A 314 1.77 -7.90 8.79
N THR A 315 2.90 -7.43 8.28
CA THR A 315 3.95 -6.74 9.05
C THR A 315 4.01 -5.24 8.75
N GLY A 316 3.03 -4.72 8.00
CA GLY A 316 2.91 -3.29 7.72
C GLY A 316 3.90 -2.74 6.68
N CYS A 317 4.70 -3.59 6.01
CA CYS A 317 5.60 -3.13 4.94
C CYS A 317 4.82 -2.53 3.76
N ARG A 318 5.45 -1.58 3.08
CA ARG A 318 4.84 -0.75 2.02
C ARG A 318 5.58 -0.92 0.68
N PRO A 319 5.58 -2.12 0.07
CA PRO A 319 6.38 -2.37 -1.13
C PRO A 319 6.03 -1.44 -2.30
N GLY A 320 4.76 -1.02 -2.43
CA GLY A 320 4.35 -0.10 -3.50
C GLY A 320 5.02 1.27 -3.37
N ARG A 321 5.08 1.82 -2.15
CA ARG A 321 5.80 3.06 -1.85
C ARG A 321 7.29 2.91 -2.10
N ASN A 322 7.90 1.87 -1.56
CA ASN A 322 9.33 1.60 -1.77
C ASN A 322 9.66 1.52 -3.27
N GLY A 323 8.79 0.90 -4.07
CA GLY A 323 8.94 0.85 -5.51
C GLY A 323 8.87 2.21 -6.20
N LEU A 324 8.11 3.16 -5.65
CA LEU A 324 8.08 4.54 -6.15
C LEU A 324 9.38 5.28 -5.81
N GLU A 325 9.88 5.15 -4.58
CA GLU A 325 11.17 5.71 -4.17
C GLU A 325 12.33 5.15 -5.02
N ILE A 326 12.30 3.83 -5.31
CA ILE A 326 13.27 3.19 -6.21
C ILE A 326 13.19 3.79 -7.61
N ARG A 327 11.99 4.02 -8.16
CA ARG A 327 11.84 4.68 -9.48
C ARG A 327 12.49 6.05 -9.50
N GLY A 328 12.23 6.87 -8.48
CA GLY A 328 12.84 8.18 -8.34
C GLY A 328 14.37 8.11 -8.36
N ARG A 329 14.94 7.17 -7.60
CA ARG A 329 16.40 6.96 -7.58
C ARG A 329 16.96 6.52 -8.93
N LEU A 330 16.33 5.58 -9.59
CA LEU A 330 16.75 5.11 -10.91
C LEU A 330 16.64 6.22 -11.96
N MET A 331 15.70 7.14 -11.79
CA MET A 331 15.54 8.27 -12.71
C MET A 331 16.69 9.27 -12.62
N VAL A 332 17.13 9.62 -11.40
CA VAL A 332 18.28 10.51 -11.18
C VAL A 332 19.52 10.00 -11.91
N ASP A 333 19.70 8.68 -11.94
CA ASP A 333 20.81 8.05 -12.67
C ASP A 333 20.55 7.91 -14.19
N GLY A 334 19.46 8.44 -14.71
CA GLY A 334 19.06 8.33 -16.11
C GLY A 334 18.63 6.91 -16.55
N LEU A 335 18.43 6.00 -15.58
CA LEU A 335 18.09 4.60 -15.83
C LEU A 335 16.57 4.36 -15.92
N TYR A 336 15.76 5.29 -15.45
CA TYR A 336 14.30 5.26 -15.48
C TYR A 336 13.77 6.58 -16.07
N PRO A 337 12.64 6.65 -16.77
CA PRO A 337 11.75 5.53 -17.15
C PRO A 337 12.29 4.73 -18.35
N PRO A 338 11.72 3.54 -18.60
CA PRO A 338 12.04 2.77 -19.79
C PRO A 338 11.89 3.61 -21.07
N ARG A 339 12.72 3.36 -22.07
CA ARG A 339 12.76 4.15 -23.31
C ARG A 339 11.37 4.30 -23.95
N ALA A 340 10.60 3.21 -24.02
CA ALA A 340 9.25 3.23 -24.60
C ALA A 340 8.31 4.22 -23.88
N LEU A 341 8.37 4.29 -22.55
CA LEU A 341 7.57 5.21 -21.75
C LEU A 341 8.02 6.67 -21.93
N ARG A 342 9.35 6.89 -21.97
CA ARG A 342 9.96 8.22 -22.13
C ARG A 342 9.67 8.84 -23.49
N GLU A 343 9.88 8.09 -24.58
CA GLU A 343 9.74 8.58 -25.96
C GLU A 343 8.28 8.80 -26.37
N THR A 344 7.32 8.24 -25.65
CA THR A 344 5.89 8.37 -25.95
C THR A 344 5.20 9.35 -25.00
N ALA A 345 4.68 8.82 -23.92
CA ALA A 345 3.78 9.53 -23.03
C ALA A 345 4.44 10.65 -22.22
N MET A 346 5.71 10.46 -21.82
CA MET A 346 6.42 11.50 -21.06
C MET A 346 6.71 12.70 -21.96
N LYS A 347 7.17 12.46 -23.18
CA LYS A 347 7.37 13.52 -24.17
C LYS A 347 6.05 14.23 -24.50
N ALA A 348 4.95 13.49 -24.68
CA ALA A 348 3.63 14.07 -24.93
C ALA A 348 3.17 14.95 -23.76
N LEU A 349 3.37 14.47 -22.53
CA LEU A 349 2.97 15.19 -21.33
C LEU A 349 3.72 16.51 -21.17
N THR A 350 5.03 16.50 -21.36
CA THR A 350 5.86 17.72 -21.24
C THR A 350 5.65 18.71 -22.39
N SER A 351 5.42 18.23 -23.62
CA SER A 351 5.25 19.12 -24.79
C SER A 351 3.83 19.67 -24.95
N SER A 352 2.80 18.88 -24.62
CA SER A 352 1.39 19.21 -24.90
C SER A 352 0.54 19.32 -23.65
N GLY A 353 1.11 19.12 -22.46
CA GLY A 353 0.39 19.15 -21.19
C GLY A 353 -0.60 17.99 -20.99
N ASN A 354 -0.64 17.00 -21.89
CA ASN A 354 -1.50 15.83 -21.79
C ASN A 354 -0.80 14.57 -22.33
N ILE A 355 -1.19 13.42 -21.78
CA ILE A 355 -0.59 12.11 -22.10
C ILE A 355 -0.83 11.62 -23.54
N PHE A 356 -1.72 12.27 -24.28
CA PHE A 356 -2.08 11.92 -25.65
C PHE A 356 -1.27 12.69 -26.69
N GLY A 357 -0.53 13.74 -26.27
CA GLY A 357 0.17 14.64 -27.19
C GLY A 357 -0.75 15.44 -28.10
N GLN A 358 -2.02 15.57 -27.73
CA GLN A 358 -3.03 16.29 -28.50
C GLN A 358 -2.95 17.80 -28.25
N ASP A 359 -3.25 18.55 -29.29
CA ASP A 359 -3.38 19.99 -29.21
C ASP A 359 -4.65 20.37 -28.42
N GLU A 360 -4.60 21.49 -27.72
CA GLU A 360 -5.71 21.98 -26.90
C GLU A 360 -6.97 22.29 -27.73
N SER A 361 -6.83 22.55 -29.01
CA SER A 361 -7.96 22.79 -29.93
C SER A 361 -8.95 21.63 -29.98
N GLU A 362 -8.48 20.38 -29.82
CA GLU A 362 -9.33 19.18 -29.76
C GLU A 362 -10.26 19.21 -28.56
N ARG A 363 -9.70 19.52 -27.38
CA ARG A 363 -10.48 19.70 -26.15
C ARG A 363 -11.47 20.86 -26.29
N ASN A 364 -11.02 21.99 -26.81
CA ASN A 364 -11.86 23.18 -26.99
C ASN A 364 -12.99 22.93 -28.01
N ARG A 365 -12.75 22.11 -29.02
CA ARG A 365 -13.79 21.65 -29.95
C ARG A 365 -14.83 20.81 -29.20
N PHE A 366 -14.41 19.82 -28.41
CA PHE A 366 -15.32 18.99 -27.62
C PHE A 366 -16.22 19.83 -26.69
N ILE A 367 -15.65 20.82 -25.99
CA ILE A 367 -16.40 21.72 -25.11
C ILE A 367 -17.45 22.51 -25.88
N ARG A 368 -17.06 23.11 -27.01
CA ARG A 368 -17.99 23.93 -27.84
C ARG A 368 -19.11 23.09 -28.47
N GLU A 369 -18.75 21.96 -29.06
CA GLU A 369 -19.73 21.10 -29.75
C GLU A 369 -20.78 20.54 -28.79
N ASN A 370 -20.45 20.37 -27.52
CA ASN A 370 -21.35 19.85 -26.49
C ASN A 370 -21.89 20.95 -25.56
N ALA A 371 -21.61 22.22 -25.87
CA ALA A 371 -22.06 23.38 -25.07
C ALA A 371 -21.78 23.25 -23.57
N LEU A 372 -20.61 22.72 -23.19
CA LEU A 372 -20.24 22.58 -21.78
C LEU A 372 -20.00 23.97 -21.17
N PRO A 373 -20.60 24.28 -20.00
CA PRO A 373 -20.41 25.60 -19.36
C PRO A 373 -18.96 25.78 -18.92
N ILE A 374 -18.40 26.97 -19.21
CA ILE A 374 -17.09 27.35 -18.70
C ILE A 374 -17.26 27.84 -17.26
N PHE A 375 -16.42 27.38 -16.35
CA PHE A 375 -16.50 27.70 -14.95
C PHE A 375 -16.24 29.19 -14.69
N ASP A 376 -17.18 29.84 -14.00
CA ASP A 376 -17.03 31.16 -13.38
C ASP A 376 -17.29 31.01 -11.88
N PRO A 377 -16.32 31.36 -11.01
CA PRO A 377 -16.47 31.19 -9.55
C PRO A 377 -17.60 32.05 -8.95
N ARG A 378 -18.11 33.05 -9.66
CA ARG A 378 -19.25 33.87 -9.22
C ARG A 378 -20.60 33.20 -9.52
N GLU A 379 -20.68 32.32 -10.50
CA GLU A 379 -21.91 31.72 -10.97
C GLU A 379 -22.02 30.24 -10.60
N HIS A 380 -20.89 29.53 -10.59
CA HIS A 380 -20.84 28.07 -10.43
C HIS A 380 -20.37 27.67 -9.03
N GLY A 381 -21.05 26.71 -8.42
CA GLY A 381 -20.70 26.13 -7.13
C GLY A 381 -19.75 24.94 -7.23
N VAL A 382 -19.69 24.31 -8.41
CA VAL A 382 -18.87 23.10 -8.64
C VAL A 382 -17.98 23.29 -9.87
N LEU A 383 -16.69 23.18 -9.67
CA LEU A 383 -15.73 23.06 -10.76
C LEU A 383 -15.61 21.59 -11.19
N PHE A 384 -15.98 21.27 -12.42
CA PHE A 384 -15.84 19.94 -12.97
C PHE A 384 -14.51 19.78 -13.74
N VAL A 385 -13.53 19.18 -13.10
CA VAL A 385 -12.21 18.84 -13.66
C VAL A 385 -12.33 17.58 -14.49
N LEU A 386 -12.14 17.69 -15.80
CA LEU A 386 -12.28 16.58 -16.75
C LEU A 386 -11.10 15.60 -16.67
N GLY A 387 -9.91 16.11 -16.37
CA GLY A 387 -8.66 15.38 -16.47
C GLY A 387 -8.26 15.10 -17.93
N CYS A 388 -7.03 14.65 -18.14
CA CYS A 388 -6.52 14.41 -19.49
C CYS A 388 -7.35 13.39 -20.29
N GLN A 389 -7.94 12.38 -19.65
CA GLN A 389 -8.77 11.39 -20.34
C GLN A 389 -10.17 11.91 -20.67
N GLY A 390 -10.82 12.64 -19.76
CA GLY A 390 -12.11 13.27 -20.01
C GLY A 390 -12.03 14.34 -21.10
N SER A 391 -10.91 15.08 -21.14
CA SER A 391 -10.65 16.10 -22.15
C SER A 391 -10.38 15.52 -23.54
N ASN A 392 -9.54 14.48 -23.63
CA ASN A 392 -8.88 14.11 -24.90
C ASN A 392 -9.20 12.68 -25.38
N SER A 393 -9.95 11.85 -24.63
CA SER A 393 -10.27 10.50 -25.07
C SER A 393 -11.73 10.41 -25.54
N PRO A 394 -11.99 10.18 -26.85
CA PRO A 394 -13.36 10.01 -27.37
C PRO A 394 -14.15 8.90 -26.68
N GLU A 395 -13.46 7.89 -26.15
CA GLU A 395 -14.07 6.77 -25.41
C GLU A 395 -14.57 7.18 -24.02
N VAL A 396 -13.97 8.25 -23.43
CA VAL A 396 -14.27 8.76 -22.09
C VAL A 396 -15.20 9.97 -22.13
N GLN A 397 -15.18 10.76 -23.18
CA GLN A 397 -16.04 11.93 -23.34
C GLN A 397 -17.54 11.66 -23.10
N PRO A 398 -18.12 10.51 -23.48
CA PRO A 398 -19.51 10.18 -23.11
C PRO A 398 -19.75 10.13 -21.58
N ILE A 399 -18.75 9.78 -20.79
CA ILE A 399 -18.82 9.76 -19.31
C ILE A 399 -18.91 11.20 -18.77
N VAL A 400 -18.15 12.12 -19.37
CA VAL A 400 -18.22 13.56 -19.04
C VAL A 400 -19.62 14.09 -19.30
N LEU A 401 -20.19 13.80 -20.50
CA LEU A 401 -21.53 14.25 -20.87
C LEU A 401 -22.61 13.64 -19.98
N ALA A 402 -22.49 12.36 -19.64
CA ALA A 402 -23.40 11.70 -18.70
C ALA A 402 -23.35 12.36 -17.31
N THR A 403 -22.15 12.66 -16.83
CA THR A 403 -21.97 13.36 -15.54
C THR A 403 -22.60 14.75 -15.58
N GLY A 404 -22.37 15.53 -16.65
CA GLY A 404 -22.99 16.84 -16.83
C GLY A 404 -24.52 16.78 -16.82
N ARG A 405 -25.13 15.84 -17.55
CA ARG A 405 -26.60 15.63 -17.54
C ARG A 405 -27.15 15.33 -16.14
N LEU A 406 -26.40 14.55 -15.33
CA LEU A 406 -26.80 14.24 -13.95
C LEU A 406 -26.70 15.48 -13.05
N LEU A 407 -25.69 16.32 -13.22
CA LEU A 407 -25.54 17.57 -12.50
C LEU A 407 -26.67 18.56 -12.85
N ASP A 408 -27.01 18.66 -14.14
CA ASP A 408 -28.12 19.50 -14.60
C ASP A 408 -29.47 19.02 -14.04
N ALA A 409 -29.73 17.70 -14.08
CA ALA A 409 -30.93 17.10 -13.50
C ALA A 409 -31.06 17.37 -12.00
N ALA A 410 -29.93 17.38 -11.28
CA ALA A 410 -29.86 17.72 -9.86
C ALA A 410 -29.86 19.24 -9.59
N LYS A 411 -29.95 20.09 -10.63
CA LYS A 411 -29.90 21.57 -10.57
C LYS A 411 -28.61 22.08 -9.91
N ILE A 412 -27.51 21.41 -10.10
CA ILE A 412 -26.19 21.84 -9.64
C ILE A 412 -25.63 22.84 -10.65
N ARG A 413 -25.19 24.00 -10.19
CA ARG A 413 -24.48 24.99 -11.03
C ARG A 413 -23.01 24.58 -11.12
N TRP A 414 -22.59 24.13 -12.27
CA TRP A 414 -21.26 23.60 -12.54
C TRP A 414 -20.65 24.17 -13.81
N GLY A 415 -19.33 24.08 -13.94
CA GLY A 415 -18.63 24.43 -15.17
C GLY A 415 -17.28 23.70 -15.25
N VAL A 416 -16.70 23.67 -16.46
CA VAL A 416 -15.37 23.09 -16.74
C VAL A 416 -14.34 24.21 -16.91
N LEU A 417 -13.06 23.89 -16.69
CA LEU A 417 -11.99 24.85 -16.95
C LEU A 417 -11.94 25.23 -18.43
N ALA A 418 -11.64 26.49 -18.74
CA ALA A 418 -11.42 26.94 -20.11
C ALA A 418 -10.19 26.24 -20.71
N GLU A 419 -9.12 26.13 -19.94
CA GLU A 419 -7.90 25.41 -20.26
C GLU A 419 -7.66 24.34 -19.19
N GLU A 420 -7.16 23.20 -19.57
CA GLU A 420 -6.84 22.14 -18.61
C GLU A 420 -5.68 21.29 -19.10
N ARG A 421 -4.65 21.17 -18.26
CA ARG A 421 -3.53 20.28 -18.49
C ARG A 421 -3.54 19.14 -17.47
N CYS A 422 -2.71 18.14 -17.66
CA CYS A 422 -2.59 17.02 -16.73
C CYS A 422 -2.25 17.51 -15.32
N TRP A 423 -2.86 16.88 -14.33
CA TRP A 423 -2.64 17.20 -12.91
C TRP A 423 -1.37 16.55 -12.34
N GLY A 424 -0.65 15.71 -13.13
CA GLY A 424 0.69 15.24 -12.82
C GLY A 424 0.81 13.82 -12.28
N GLU A 425 -0.28 13.07 -12.08
CA GLU A 425 -0.16 11.67 -11.62
C GLU A 425 0.71 10.83 -12.55
N GLY A 426 0.60 11.03 -13.86
CA GLY A 426 1.43 10.36 -14.85
C GLY A 426 2.91 10.72 -14.74
N LEU A 427 3.26 11.97 -14.40
CA LEU A 427 4.63 12.41 -14.14
C LEU A 427 5.18 11.73 -12.90
N LEU A 428 4.48 11.87 -11.78
CA LEU A 428 4.95 11.40 -10.48
C LEU A 428 5.02 9.87 -10.41
N HIS A 429 3.90 9.20 -10.64
CA HIS A 429 3.81 7.75 -10.43
C HIS A 429 4.22 6.93 -11.65
N GLY A 430 4.01 7.44 -12.84
CA GLY A 430 4.36 6.76 -14.09
C GLY A 430 5.77 7.03 -14.53
N GLY A 431 6.12 8.29 -14.68
CA GLY A 431 7.41 8.74 -15.15
C GLY A 431 8.53 8.66 -14.12
N GLY A 432 8.18 8.70 -12.82
CA GLY A 432 9.16 8.85 -11.74
C GLY A 432 9.89 10.20 -11.80
N LEU A 433 9.32 11.21 -12.50
CA LEU A 433 9.93 12.53 -12.68
C LEU A 433 9.81 13.35 -11.40
N MET A 434 10.60 12.97 -10.43
CA MET A 434 10.59 13.57 -9.11
C MET A 434 11.18 14.97 -9.10
N GLU A 435 12.17 15.24 -9.96
CA GLU A 435 12.82 16.55 -10.08
C GLU A 435 11.87 17.60 -10.63
N ASP A 436 11.07 17.26 -11.64
CA ASP A 436 10.12 18.18 -12.27
C ASP A 436 8.81 18.33 -11.44
N TRP A 437 8.55 17.40 -10.55
CA TRP A 437 7.29 17.33 -9.82
C TRP A 437 7.00 18.57 -8.97
N PRO A 438 7.93 19.11 -8.17
CA PRO A 438 7.67 20.28 -7.36
C PRO A 438 7.25 21.49 -8.17
N LEU A 439 7.96 21.80 -9.24
CA LEU A 439 7.66 22.91 -10.15
C LEU A 439 6.31 22.71 -10.83
N TRP A 440 6.04 21.51 -11.32
CA TRP A 440 4.77 21.16 -11.92
C TRP A 440 3.61 21.32 -10.93
N ALA A 441 3.76 20.82 -9.70
CA ALA A 441 2.74 20.91 -8.67
C ALA A 441 2.42 22.36 -8.31
N GLN A 442 3.44 23.21 -8.10
CA GLN A 442 3.25 24.63 -7.77
C GLN A 442 2.57 25.39 -8.90
N GLU A 443 2.97 25.17 -10.15
CA GLU A 443 2.31 25.77 -11.32
C GLU A 443 0.82 25.36 -11.37
N ARG A 444 0.52 24.09 -11.13
CA ARG A 444 -0.88 23.58 -11.14
C ARG A 444 -1.70 24.08 -9.96
N ILE A 445 -1.08 24.25 -8.79
CA ILE A 445 -1.72 24.81 -7.59
C ILE A 445 -2.08 26.28 -7.84
N ALA A 446 -1.15 27.07 -8.35
CA ALA A 446 -1.39 28.47 -8.68
C ALA A 446 -2.52 28.63 -9.71
N PHE A 447 -2.46 27.85 -10.79
CA PHE A 447 -3.48 27.85 -11.83
C PHE A 447 -4.87 27.47 -11.30
N LEU A 448 -4.97 26.42 -10.47
CA LEU A 448 -6.25 25.98 -9.91
C LEU A 448 -6.80 26.97 -8.89
N SER A 449 -5.93 27.55 -8.05
CA SER A 449 -6.33 28.59 -7.07
C SER A 449 -6.88 29.83 -7.77
N ASP A 450 -6.24 30.28 -8.85
CA ASP A 450 -6.72 31.41 -9.65
C ASP A 450 -8.09 31.11 -10.30
N ALA A 451 -8.23 29.93 -10.92
CA ALA A 451 -9.50 29.50 -11.52
C ALA A 451 -10.65 29.45 -10.49
N LEU A 452 -10.37 29.08 -9.23
CA LEU A 452 -11.34 29.06 -8.14
C LEU A 452 -11.61 30.43 -7.53
N GLY A 453 -10.95 31.49 -8.03
CA GLY A 453 -11.08 32.85 -7.48
C GLY A 453 -10.45 32.99 -6.09
N GLY A 454 -9.41 32.23 -5.79
CA GLY A 454 -8.69 32.21 -4.51
C GLY A 454 -9.35 31.37 -3.40
N ASP A 455 -10.54 30.82 -3.63
CA ASP A 455 -11.26 29.97 -2.65
C ASP A 455 -10.94 28.49 -2.88
N GLN A 456 -9.89 27.99 -2.26
CA GLN A 456 -9.46 26.60 -2.36
C GLN A 456 -10.44 25.60 -1.71
N GLY A 457 -11.37 26.06 -0.86
CA GLY A 457 -12.40 25.25 -0.24
C GLY A 457 -13.60 24.93 -1.15
N ARG A 458 -13.64 25.46 -2.38
CA ARG A 458 -14.72 25.18 -3.34
C ARG A 458 -14.74 23.72 -3.75
N THR A 459 -15.94 23.22 -4.05
CA THR A 459 -16.13 21.86 -4.53
C THR A 459 -15.52 21.66 -5.91
N ILE A 460 -14.56 20.76 -5.99
CA ILE A 460 -13.96 20.26 -7.24
C ILE A 460 -14.48 18.85 -7.47
N LEU A 461 -15.13 18.63 -8.59
CA LEU A 461 -15.62 17.31 -9.02
C LEU A 461 -14.72 16.74 -10.12
N THR A 462 -14.42 15.45 -10.09
CA THR A 462 -13.75 14.77 -11.20
C THR A 462 -14.24 13.35 -11.39
N ILE A 463 -14.14 12.84 -12.61
CA ILE A 463 -14.41 11.42 -12.92
C ILE A 463 -13.19 10.52 -12.65
N CYS A 464 -12.02 11.11 -12.44
CA CYS A 464 -10.76 10.38 -12.33
C CYS A 464 -10.26 10.31 -10.88
N PRO A 465 -10.22 9.11 -10.27
CA PRO A 465 -9.72 8.98 -8.90
C PRO A 465 -8.23 9.31 -8.77
N HIS A 466 -7.45 9.22 -9.84
CA HIS A 466 -6.05 9.63 -9.85
C HIS A 466 -5.92 11.16 -9.78
N CYS A 467 -6.67 11.91 -10.59
CA CYS A 467 -6.70 13.37 -10.52
C CYS A 467 -7.18 13.85 -9.14
N ARG A 468 -8.24 13.22 -8.59
CA ARG A 468 -8.73 13.52 -7.26
C ARG A 468 -7.62 13.37 -6.21
N ASP A 469 -6.95 12.22 -6.18
CA ASP A 469 -5.90 11.98 -5.20
C ASP A 469 -4.70 12.93 -5.37
N THR A 470 -4.32 13.23 -6.61
CA THR A 470 -3.24 14.19 -6.88
C THR A 470 -3.58 15.57 -6.35
N ILE A 471 -4.74 16.13 -6.72
CA ILE A 471 -5.15 17.48 -6.31
C ILE A 471 -5.34 17.55 -4.79
N ARG A 472 -6.02 16.57 -4.19
CA ARG A 472 -6.35 16.58 -2.77
C ARG A 472 -5.15 16.29 -1.86
N THR A 473 -4.28 15.37 -2.27
CA THR A 473 -3.28 14.78 -1.38
C THR A 473 -1.87 15.21 -1.73
N GLN A 474 -1.49 15.18 -3.04
CA GLN A 474 -0.13 15.54 -3.45
C GLN A 474 0.12 17.03 -3.32
N TYR A 475 -0.84 17.85 -3.74
CA TYR A 475 -0.69 19.30 -3.66
C TYR A 475 -0.72 19.83 -2.22
N ALA A 476 -1.31 19.09 -1.29
CA ALA A 476 -1.25 19.42 0.13
C ALA A 476 0.19 19.44 0.69
N ALA A 477 1.11 18.65 0.09
CA ALA A 477 2.52 18.68 0.46
C ALA A 477 3.21 20.03 0.12
N PHE A 478 2.61 20.80 -0.78
CA PHE A 478 3.07 22.14 -1.19
C PHE A 478 2.20 23.27 -0.62
N GLY A 479 1.48 23.00 0.48
CA GLY A 479 0.69 24.00 1.21
C GLY A 479 -0.68 24.30 0.61
N ALA A 480 -1.14 23.59 -0.42
CA ALA A 480 -2.48 23.77 -0.96
C ALA A 480 -3.54 23.10 -0.08
N ASP A 481 -4.70 23.72 0.06
CA ASP A 481 -5.86 23.19 0.80
C ASP A 481 -7.08 22.98 -0.13
N PHE A 482 -6.94 22.11 -1.11
CA PHE A 482 -8.07 21.65 -1.92
C PHE A 482 -8.80 20.51 -1.20
N SER A 483 -9.42 20.80 -0.07
CA SER A 483 -10.02 19.80 0.81
C SER A 483 -11.30 19.17 0.25
N ASP A 484 -12.08 19.90 -0.55
CA ASP A 484 -13.34 19.44 -1.15
C ASP A 484 -13.17 18.97 -2.61
N VAL A 485 -12.21 18.05 -2.84
CA VAL A 485 -12.08 17.37 -4.14
C VAL A 485 -12.81 16.04 -4.08
N GLN A 486 -13.89 15.91 -4.85
CA GLN A 486 -14.78 14.75 -4.83
C GLN A 486 -14.71 13.96 -6.14
N LEU A 487 -14.82 12.63 -6.01
CA LEU A 487 -15.03 11.76 -7.15
C LEU A 487 -16.52 11.77 -7.53
N HIS A 488 -16.84 11.71 -8.83
CA HIS A 488 -18.22 11.71 -9.32
C HIS A 488 -19.10 10.63 -8.67
N THR A 489 -18.58 9.44 -8.39
CA THR A 489 -19.36 8.33 -7.82
C THR A 489 -19.92 8.65 -6.43
N PRO A 490 -19.12 9.02 -5.39
CA PRO A 490 -19.68 9.40 -4.09
C PRO A 490 -20.49 10.71 -4.17
N PHE A 491 -20.13 11.66 -5.04
CA PHE A 491 -20.90 12.87 -5.24
C PHE A 491 -22.32 12.56 -5.74
N LEU A 492 -22.45 11.71 -6.76
CA LEU A 492 -23.75 11.27 -7.28
C LEU A 492 -24.54 10.43 -6.26
N ALA A 493 -23.88 9.61 -5.46
CA ALA A 493 -24.53 8.89 -4.37
C ALA A 493 -25.19 9.85 -3.37
N ASN A 494 -24.49 10.91 -2.96
CA ASN A 494 -25.04 11.95 -2.09
C ASN A 494 -26.23 12.69 -2.73
N LEU A 495 -26.22 12.92 -4.04
CA LEU A 495 -27.35 13.54 -4.72
C LEU A 495 -28.59 12.64 -4.74
N VAL A 496 -28.41 11.34 -4.91
CA VAL A 496 -29.51 10.35 -4.83
C VAL A 496 -30.03 10.25 -3.38
N GLU A 497 -29.16 10.09 -2.41
CA GLU A 497 -29.52 9.98 -0.99
C GLU A 497 -30.23 11.24 -0.46
N SER A 498 -29.81 12.42 -0.92
CA SER A 498 -30.45 13.70 -0.57
C SER A 498 -31.74 14.00 -1.34
N GLY A 499 -32.18 13.11 -2.24
CA GLY A 499 -33.37 13.31 -3.07
C GLY A 499 -33.24 14.40 -4.13
N LYS A 500 -32.03 14.88 -4.44
CA LYS A 500 -31.79 15.83 -5.53
C LYS A 500 -31.72 15.17 -6.90
N LEU A 501 -31.47 13.86 -6.93
CA LEU A 501 -31.42 13.07 -8.14
C LEU A 501 -32.34 11.87 -8.00
N HIS A 502 -33.31 11.74 -8.90
CA HIS A 502 -34.27 10.63 -8.93
C HIS A 502 -33.94 9.67 -10.07
N LEU A 503 -33.88 8.39 -9.75
CA LEU A 503 -33.51 7.33 -10.67
C LEU A 503 -34.65 6.30 -10.79
N LYS A 504 -34.90 5.82 -12.00
CA LYS A 504 -35.72 4.64 -12.26
C LYS A 504 -34.85 3.39 -12.23
N ALA A 505 -35.14 2.45 -11.34
CA ALA A 505 -34.45 1.18 -11.32
C ALA A 505 -34.80 0.34 -12.56
N HIS A 506 -33.76 -0.05 -13.31
CA HIS A 506 -33.90 -1.00 -14.41
C HIS A 506 -32.98 -2.20 -14.17
N PRO A 507 -33.53 -3.44 -14.25
CA PRO A 507 -32.73 -4.64 -14.06
C PRO A 507 -31.54 -4.71 -15.02
N MET A 508 -30.36 -4.97 -14.50
CA MET A 508 -29.13 -5.16 -15.27
C MET A 508 -28.17 -6.03 -14.46
N ASP A 509 -27.66 -7.09 -15.06
CA ASP A 509 -26.56 -7.87 -14.48
C ASP A 509 -25.23 -7.36 -15.00
N ALA A 510 -24.27 -7.10 -14.09
CA ALA A 510 -22.96 -6.60 -14.50
C ALA A 510 -21.84 -7.10 -13.58
N ALA A 511 -20.67 -7.37 -14.16
CA ALA A 511 -19.44 -7.57 -13.40
C ALA A 511 -18.94 -6.22 -12.86
N LEU A 512 -18.64 -6.16 -11.56
CA LEU A 512 -18.16 -4.93 -10.93
C LEU A 512 -16.65 -4.88 -10.91
N HIS A 513 -16.08 -3.89 -11.59
CA HIS A 513 -14.66 -3.53 -11.43
C HIS A 513 -14.52 -2.25 -10.60
N ILE A 514 -14.17 -2.41 -9.31
CA ILE A 514 -13.91 -1.28 -8.43
C ILE A 514 -12.49 -0.77 -8.69
N PRO A 515 -12.30 0.53 -8.95
CA PRO A 515 -10.98 1.12 -9.07
C PRO A 515 -10.17 1.00 -7.76
N CYS A 516 -8.88 0.70 -7.86
CA CYS A 516 -8.04 0.51 -6.67
C CYS A 516 -8.00 1.75 -5.76
N LYS A 517 -7.98 2.95 -6.33
CA LYS A 517 -8.01 4.21 -5.57
C LYS A 517 -9.34 4.41 -4.81
N VAL A 518 -10.46 3.95 -5.35
CA VAL A 518 -11.78 3.96 -4.67
C VAL A 518 -11.75 3.06 -3.43
N VAL A 519 -11.12 1.88 -3.54
CA VAL A 519 -10.94 0.95 -2.40
C VAL A 519 -10.05 1.59 -1.32
N HIS A 520 -8.94 2.22 -1.69
CA HIS A 520 -8.04 2.85 -0.72
C HIS A 520 -8.69 4.01 0.04
N ASN A 521 -9.66 4.68 -0.56
CA ASN A 521 -10.42 5.76 0.06
C ASN A 521 -11.72 5.28 0.75
N SER A 522 -11.96 3.97 0.82
CA SER A 522 -13.15 3.36 1.44
C SER A 522 -14.49 3.82 0.85
N GLU A 523 -14.51 4.13 -0.46
CA GLU A 523 -15.68 4.63 -1.19
C GLU A 523 -16.40 3.52 -1.99
N ASP A 524 -15.93 2.28 -1.91
CA ASP A 524 -16.46 1.15 -2.66
C ASP A 524 -17.88 0.73 -2.21
N THR A 525 -18.21 0.91 -0.94
CA THR A 525 -19.55 0.63 -0.41
C THR A 525 -20.59 1.58 -0.98
N GLY A 526 -20.29 2.87 -1.07
CA GLY A 526 -21.15 3.87 -1.69
C GLY A 526 -21.40 3.61 -3.18
N MET A 527 -20.34 3.23 -3.91
CA MET A 527 -20.48 2.83 -5.32
C MET A 527 -21.40 1.62 -5.51
N ARG A 528 -21.30 0.62 -4.64
CA ARG A 528 -22.18 -0.56 -4.70
C ARG A 528 -23.63 -0.21 -4.40
N ALA A 529 -23.88 0.53 -3.33
CA ALA A 529 -25.22 0.95 -2.94
C ALA A 529 -25.91 1.77 -4.04
N LEU A 530 -25.18 2.71 -4.66
CA LEU A 530 -25.66 3.54 -5.74
C LEU A 530 -26.07 2.71 -6.98
N LEU A 531 -25.25 1.75 -7.40
CA LEU A 531 -25.56 0.88 -8.52
C LEU A 531 -26.74 -0.06 -8.22
N GLN A 532 -26.83 -0.57 -7.00
CA GLN A 532 -27.94 -1.41 -6.58
C GLN A 532 -29.27 -0.64 -6.52
N SER A 533 -29.26 0.61 -6.03
CA SER A 533 -30.45 1.47 -6.05
C SER A 533 -30.93 1.77 -7.47
N ALA A 534 -30.02 1.79 -8.44
CA ALA A 534 -30.32 1.91 -9.85
C ALA A 534 -30.76 0.58 -10.49
N GLY A 535 -30.91 -0.53 -9.76
CA GLY A 535 -31.36 -1.83 -10.25
C GLY A 535 -30.27 -2.72 -10.85
N VAL A 536 -28.98 -2.46 -10.56
CA VAL A 536 -27.89 -3.29 -11.06
C VAL A 536 -27.59 -4.44 -10.09
N THR A 537 -27.67 -5.68 -10.58
CA THR A 537 -27.16 -6.86 -9.88
C THR A 537 -25.67 -6.99 -10.11
N LEU A 538 -24.89 -6.92 -9.05
CA LEU A 538 -23.44 -6.86 -9.13
C LEU A 538 -22.80 -8.24 -8.93
N HIS A 539 -22.02 -8.67 -9.92
CA HIS A 539 -21.20 -9.88 -9.88
C HIS A 539 -19.75 -9.51 -9.61
N GLN A 540 -19.17 -10.06 -8.54
CA GLN A 540 -17.83 -9.71 -8.09
C GLN A 540 -16.77 -10.62 -8.73
N PRO A 541 -15.88 -10.11 -9.61
CA PRO A 541 -14.72 -10.86 -10.08
C PRO A 541 -13.71 -11.13 -8.98
N ALA A 542 -12.82 -12.11 -9.19
CA ALA A 542 -11.75 -12.42 -8.25
C ALA A 542 -10.92 -11.18 -7.87
N SER A 543 -10.46 -11.14 -6.63
CA SER A 543 -9.65 -10.06 -6.06
C SER A 543 -8.16 -10.43 -5.97
N SER A 544 -7.29 -9.42 -5.84
CA SER A 544 -5.84 -9.63 -5.68
C SER A 544 -5.46 -10.20 -4.31
N ALA A 545 -6.24 -9.88 -3.27
CA ALA A 545 -6.08 -10.38 -1.91
C ALA A 545 -7.42 -10.34 -1.19
N ALA A 546 -7.61 -11.19 -0.18
CA ALA A 546 -8.86 -11.24 0.57
C ALA A 546 -9.23 -9.91 1.24
N ALA A 547 -8.23 -9.15 1.69
CA ALA A 547 -8.41 -7.83 2.28
C ALA A 547 -8.47 -6.68 1.23
N PHE A 548 -8.37 -6.98 -0.07
CA PHE A 548 -8.39 -5.99 -1.14
C PHE A 548 -9.43 -6.41 -2.18
N PRO A 549 -10.70 -5.94 -2.07
CA PRO A 549 -11.87 -6.47 -2.78
C PRO A 549 -11.89 -6.16 -4.28
N THR A 550 -10.73 -5.95 -4.89
CA THR A 550 -10.57 -5.75 -6.33
C THR A 550 -9.22 -6.30 -6.82
N ALA A 551 -8.98 -6.21 -8.13
CA ALA A 551 -7.66 -6.35 -8.72
C ALA A 551 -7.46 -5.22 -9.74
N CYS A 552 -6.23 -4.76 -9.91
CA CYS A 552 -5.91 -3.61 -10.75
C CYS A 552 -6.27 -3.86 -12.23
N CYS A 553 -6.75 -2.81 -12.91
CA CYS A 553 -6.95 -2.80 -14.37
C CYS A 553 -5.63 -2.69 -15.16
N GLY A 554 -4.53 -2.36 -14.49
CA GLY A 554 -3.22 -2.16 -15.13
C GLY A 554 -2.89 -0.71 -15.51
N GLY A 555 -3.79 0.25 -15.29
CA GLY A 555 -3.61 1.63 -15.77
C GLY A 555 -2.79 2.54 -14.85
N GLY A 556 -2.69 2.24 -13.56
CA GLY A 556 -1.92 3.05 -12.62
C GLY A 556 -0.41 2.96 -12.84
N GLY A 557 0.34 3.86 -12.18
CA GLY A 557 1.80 3.87 -12.23
C GLY A 557 2.39 3.97 -13.64
N GLY A 558 1.68 4.62 -14.57
CA GLY A 558 2.08 4.73 -15.97
C GLY A 558 1.72 3.53 -16.84
N GLY A 559 1.04 2.52 -16.30
CA GLY A 559 0.75 1.27 -17.03
C GLY A 559 -0.14 1.45 -18.26
N PHE A 560 -0.92 2.55 -18.34
CA PHE A 560 -1.70 2.88 -19.55
C PHE A 560 -0.91 3.63 -20.63
N LEU A 561 0.34 4.00 -20.34
CA LEU A 561 1.18 4.80 -21.22
C LEU A 561 2.06 3.94 -22.15
N TRP A 562 2.17 2.66 -21.90
CA TRP A 562 3.00 1.73 -22.64
C TRP A 562 2.49 0.29 -22.62
N ASP A 563 2.94 -0.53 -23.55
CA ASP A 563 2.58 -1.95 -23.61
C ASP A 563 3.41 -2.77 -22.60
N SER A 564 3.03 -2.70 -21.33
CA SER A 564 3.73 -3.37 -20.23
C SER A 564 3.78 -4.89 -20.42
N PRO A 565 4.97 -5.52 -20.27
CA PRO A 565 5.11 -6.98 -20.38
C PRO A 565 4.32 -7.74 -19.31
N ALA A 566 3.92 -7.10 -18.24
CA ALA A 566 3.12 -7.70 -17.18
C ALA A 566 1.67 -8.02 -17.59
N LYS A 567 1.16 -7.37 -18.65
CA LYS A 567 -0.19 -7.59 -19.21
C LYS A 567 -1.29 -7.63 -18.13
N VAL A 568 -1.25 -6.71 -17.19
CA VAL A 568 -2.14 -6.67 -16.01
C VAL A 568 -3.61 -6.55 -16.43
N ASN A 569 -3.92 -5.76 -17.47
CA ASN A 569 -5.26 -5.62 -18.02
C ASN A 569 -5.84 -6.94 -18.55
N GLN A 570 -5.03 -7.75 -19.26
CA GLN A 570 -5.45 -9.06 -19.76
C GLN A 570 -5.75 -10.03 -18.61
N LYS A 571 -4.92 -10.04 -17.56
CA LYS A 571 -5.18 -10.84 -16.37
C LYS A 571 -6.46 -10.41 -15.66
N ARG A 572 -6.69 -9.10 -15.53
CA ARG A 572 -7.93 -8.59 -14.95
C ARG A 572 -9.14 -8.94 -15.81
N TRP A 573 -9.00 -8.82 -17.13
CA TRP A 573 -10.06 -9.20 -18.06
C TRP A 573 -10.46 -10.67 -17.92
N ALA A 574 -9.49 -11.58 -17.82
CA ALA A 574 -9.77 -13.00 -17.61
C ALA A 574 -10.57 -13.26 -16.31
N GLN A 575 -10.28 -12.52 -15.23
CA GLN A 575 -11.07 -12.61 -13.98
C GLN A 575 -12.49 -12.08 -14.14
N ILE A 576 -12.67 -10.99 -14.89
CA ILE A 576 -14.00 -10.41 -15.20
C ILE A 576 -14.80 -11.39 -16.06
N LYS A 577 -14.20 -11.93 -17.11
CA LYS A 577 -14.83 -12.89 -18.00
C LYS A 577 -15.31 -14.16 -17.27
N ALA A 578 -14.59 -14.58 -16.25
CA ALA A 578 -14.97 -15.72 -15.41
C ALA A 578 -16.30 -15.52 -14.65
N THR A 579 -16.82 -14.29 -14.56
CA THR A 579 -18.17 -14.02 -13.99
C THR A 579 -19.30 -14.38 -14.95
N GLY A 580 -19.04 -14.58 -16.24
CA GLY A 580 -20.04 -14.87 -17.28
C GLY A 580 -20.85 -13.64 -17.72
N GLN A 581 -20.52 -12.43 -17.23
CA GLN A 581 -21.28 -11.22 -17.54
C GLN A 581 -20.81 -10.57 -18.85
N THR A 582 -21.77 -10.03 -19.64
CA THR A 582 -21.51 -9.25 -20.86
C THR A 582 -21.51 -7.74 -20.62
N ALA A 583 -21.84 -7.30 -19.41
CA ALA A 583 -21.71 -5.93 -18.97
C ALA A 583 -20.67 -5.84 -17.83
N VAL A 584 -19.84 -4.80 -17.88
CA VAL A 584 -18.84 -4.50 -16.85
C VAL A 584 -19.05 -3.06 -16.40
N VAL A 585 -19.08 -2.80 -15.10
CA VAL A 585 -19.23 -1.45 -14.54
C VAL A 585 -17.96 -1.04 -13.81
N THR A 586 -17.53 0.20 -14.03
CA THR A 586 -16.42 0.83 -13.30
C THR A 586 -16.72 2.33 -13.06
N GLY A 587 -15.99 2.96 -12.14
CA GLY A 587 -16.08 4.40 -11.83
C GLY A 587 -14.72 5.09 -12.02
N CYS A 588 -14.01 4.77 -13.10
CA CYS A 588 -12.71 5.38 -13.41
C CYS A 588 -12.45 5.35 -14.92
N PRO A 589 -12.13 6.48 -15.55
CA PRO A 589 -11.87 6.55 -16.99
C PRO A 589 -10.64 5.72 -17.39
N GLY A 590 -9.61 5.67 -16.55
CA GLY A 590 -8.44 4.81 -16.78
C GLY A 590 -8.80 3.32 -16.78
N CYS A 591 -9.63 2.87 -15.85
CA CYS A 591 -10.12 1.49 -15.82
C CYS A 591 -11.01 1.19 -17.03
N HIS A 592 -11.91 2.11 -17.38
CA HIS A 592 -12.77 1.98 -18.56
C HIS A 592 -11.96 1.73 -19.84
N ARG A 593 -10.92 2.54 -20.06
CA ARG A 593 -10.02 2.42 -21.20
C ARG A 593 -9.19 1.13 -21.18
N MET A 594 -8.53 0.83 -20.05
CA MET A 594 -7.65 -0.33 -19.92
C MET A 594 -8.37 -1.66 -20.14
N LEU A 595 -9.61 -1.77 -19.67
CA LEU A 595 -10.45 -2.93 -19.90
C LEU A 595 -11.05 -2.90 -21.31
N GLY A 596 -11.34 -1.72 -21.85
CA GLY A 596 -11.85 -1.51 -23.20
C GLY A 596 -10.95 -2.06 -24.30
N VAL A 597 -9.63 -1.91 -24.13
CA VAL A 597 -8.62 -2.41 -25.10
C VAL A 597 -8.58 -3.95 -25.18
N VAL A 598 -8.93 -4.65 -24.09
CA VAL A 598 -8.81 -6.12 -24.01
C VAL A 598 -10.15 -6.84 -23.95
N ARG A 599 -11.27 -6.09 -24.03
CA ARG A 599 -12.62 -6.66 -23.95
C ARG A 599 -12.95 -7.53 -25.16
N ASP A 600 -13.84 -8.50 -24.97
CA ASP A 600 -14.48 -9.24 -26.05
C ASP A 600 -15.51 -8.34 -26.79
N GLU A 601 -15.76 -8.55 -28.07
CA GLU A 601 -16.66 -7.73 -28.90
C GLU A 601 -18.09 -7.62 -28.32
N ASN A 602 -18.57 -8.69 -27.69
CA ASN A 602 -19.92 -8.76 -27.12
C ASN A 602 -20.03 -8.17 -25.71
N THR A 603 -18.94 -7.64 -25.14
CA THR A 603 -18.94 -7.09 -23.78
C THR A 603 -18.90 -5.56 -23.83
N ARG A 604 -19.81 -4.92 -23.11
CA ARG A 604 -19.85 -3.47 -22.95
C ARG A 604 -19.31 -3.06 -21.58
N ILE A 605 -18.42 -2.07 -21.57
CA ILE A 605 -17.94 -1.44 -20.35
C ILE A 605 -18.71 -0.15 -20.12
N TRP A 606 -19.28 -0.02 -18.92
CA TRP A 606 -20.08 1.11 -18.50
C TRP A 606 -19.34 1.88 -17.40
N ASP A 607 -19.45 3.18 -17.43
CA ASP A 607 -19.19 4.00 -16.24
C ASP A 607 -20.45 4.14 -15.40
N VAL A 608 -20.27 4.35 -14.08
CA VAL A 608 -21.38 4.58 -13.14
C VAL A 608 -22.25 5.73 -13.62
N ALA A 609 -21.67 6.88 -14.00
CA ALA A 609 -22.43 8.04 -14.47
C ALA A 609 -23.25 7.73 -15.73
N SER A 610 -22.72 6.94 -16.66
CA SER A 610 -23.46 6.54 -17.87
C SER A 610 -24.70 5.72 -17.55
N ILE A 611 -24.57 4.76 -16.60
CA ILE A 611 -25.73 3.95 -16.15
C ILE A 611 -26.78 4.83 -15.49
N LEU A 612 -26.40 5.75 -14.63
CA LEU A 612 -27.33 6.62 -13.91
C LEU A 612 -28.03 7.59 -14.87
N ALA A 613 -27.29 8.15 -15.83
CA ALA A 613 -27.85 9.08 -16.82
C ALA A 613 -28.89 8.42 -17.72
N ASP A 614 -28.75 7.14 -18.04
CA ASP A 614 -29.75 6.36 -18.78
C ASP A 614 -31.01 6.03 -17.93
N ARG A 615 -30.93 6.24 -16.62
CA ARG A 615 -31.97 5.93 -15.64
C ARG A 615 -32.56 7.18 -14.96
N LEU A 616 -32.21 8.36 -15.44
CA LEU A 616 -32.85 9.57 -14.98
C LEU A 616 -34.37 9.50 -15.14
N ASP A 617 -35.09 9.78 -14.08
CA ASP A 617 -36.51 10.01 -14.16
C ASP A 617 -36.75 11.31 -14.98
N ALA A 618 -37.46 11.23 -16.06
CA ALA A 618 -37.81 12.44 -16.79
C ALA A 618 -38.56 13.37 -15.82
N PRO A 619 -38.18 14.67 -15.72
CA PRO A 619 -38.97 15.59 -14.93
C PRO A 619 -40.41 15.44 -15.35
N ALA A 620 -41.31 15.20 -14.37
CA ALA A 620 -42.76 15.23 -14.64
C ALA A 620 -43.02 16.57 -15.32
N GLY A 621 -43.35 16.52 -16.60
CA GLY A 621 -43.57 17.73 -17.38
C GLY A 621 -44.59 18.60 -16.68
N ASN A 622 -44.16 19.83 -16.37
CA ASN A 622 -45.09 20.92 -16.03
C ASN A 622 -45.80 21.38 -17.28
#